data_7df828e5a30505620ed617803e74cdb5
#
_entry.id   7df828e5a30505620ed617803e74cdb5
#
_cell.length_a   1.000
_cell.length_b   1.000
_cell.length_c   1.000
_cell.angle_alpha   90.00
_cell.angle_beta   90.00
_cell.angle_gamma   90.00
#
_symmetry.space_group_name_H-M   'P 1'
#
loop_
_entity.id
_entity.type
_entity.pdbx_description
1 polymer ?
#
loop_
_entity_poly.entity_id
_entity_poly.type
_entity_poly.pdbx_seq_one_letter_code
_entity_poly.pdbx_strand_id
1 'polypeptide(L)'
;MRKLFTISLLLALSAAASAAEEKRLYSWTDDEGNVHYSDKVPADAAEQNKTVLNDQGVAVGEIEGKKTAEQLEQERIDNERAVAQKLQDRADRALVATYLSVEEIVMHRDRRVELFQAQARVTELYLKNLHRRLDGLRKEASRFQPYSDDTSAPMIEPDLADDLQETKETIARHVRNLQKYESDEREIIERFNNDIARFRILKDLDEPEKTAASAGS
;
A
#
# COMPACT_ATOMS: atom_id res chain seq x y z
N MET A 1 15.76 7.58 85.04
CA MET A 1 14.44 8.18 84.69
C MET A 1 13.68 7.20 83.79
N ARG A 2 12.70 6.56 84.38
CA ARG A 2 11.93 5.43 83.85
C ARG A 2 10.85 5.99 82.87
N LYS A 3 10.77 5.50 81.63
CA LYS A 3 9.63 5.72 80.77
C LYS A 3 8.98 4.39 80.45
N LEU A 4 7.76 4.25 80.88
CA LEU A 4 6.85 3.14 80.78
C LEU A 4 6.38 3.09 79.28
N PHE A 5 6.55 1.91 78.65
CA PHE A 5 5.98 1.59 77.35
C PHE A 5 4.59 0.95 77.59
N THR A 6 3.56 1.63 77.25
CA THR A 6 2.20 1.08 77.16
C THR A 6 1.99 0.43 75.75
N ILE A 7 1.91 -0.89 75.82
CA ILE A 7 1.51 -1.71 74.57
C ILE A 7 0.01 -1.61 74.44
N SER A 8 -0.45 -0.95 73.44
CA SER A 8 -1.85 -0.92 73.00
C SER A 8 -2.10 -2.05 72.03
N LEU A 9 -2.77 -3.10 72.45
CA LEU A 9 -3.19 -4.25 71.65
C LEU A 9 -4.40 -3.85 70.81
N LEU A 10 -4.18 -3.55 69.48
CA LEU A 10 -5.24 -3.31 68.53
C LEU A 10 -5.74 -4.64 67.99
N LEU A 11 -6.92 -5.03 68.46
CA LEU A 11 -7.65 -6.20 67.92
C LEU A 11 -8.16 -5.88 66.52
N ALA A 12 -7.46 -6.37 65.47
CA ALA A 12 -7.91 -6.27 64.12
C ALA A 12 -9.02 -7.31 63.87
N LEU A 13 -10.24 -6.85 63.84
CA LEU A 13 -11.44 -7.60 63.42
C LEU A 13 -11.37 -7.76 61.91
N SER A 14 -10.86 -8.90 61.42
CA SER A 14 -10.88 -9.27 60.02
C SER A 14 -12.32 -9.59 59.61
N ALA A 15 -13.02 -8.63 59.04
CA ALA A 15 -14.25 -8.87 58.30
C ALA A 15 -13.89 -9.64 57.03
N ALA A 16 -14.03 -10.96 57.04
CA ALA A 16 -14.05 -11.76 55.84
C ALA A 16 -15.30 -11.36 55.04
N ALA A 17 -15.13 -10.46 54.09
CA ALA A 17 -16.14 -10.23 53.04
C ALA A 17 -16.21 -11.52 52.23
N SER A 18 -17.18 -12.37 52.51
CA SER A 18 -17.61 -13.46 51.65
C SER A 18 -18.14 -12.79 50.37
N ALA A 19 -17.33 -12.74 49.36
CA ALA A 19 -17.84 -12.45 48.02
C ALA A 19 -18.81 -13.57 47.68
N ALA A 20 -20.09 -13.32 47.85
CA ALA A 20 -21.12 -14.19 47.31
C ALA A 20 -20.88 -14.19 45.77
N GLU A 21 -20.45 -15.32 45.20
CA GLU A 21 -20.45 -15.53 43.77
C GLU A 21 -21.89 -15.33 43.33
N GLU A 22 -22.21 -14.20 42.71
CA GLU A 22 -23.48 -13.96 42.07
C GLU A 22 -23.66 -15.07 41.05
N LYS A 23 -24.58 -15.97 41.28
CA LYS A 23 -24.96 -16.99 40.28
C LYS A 23 -25.53 -16.29 39.08
N ARG A 24 -24.72 -16.23 38.01
CA ARG A 24 -25.14 -15.72 36.71
C ARG A 24 -25.77 -16.87 35.94
N LEU A 25 -26.95 -16.64 35.42
CA LEU A 25 -27.63 -17.54 34.53
C LEU A 25 -27.49 -16.99 33.12
N TYR A 26 -27.18 -17.86 32.18
CA TYR A 26 -27.10 -17.51 30.76
C TYR A 26 -28.30 -18.07 30.04
N SER A 27 -28.92 -17.28 29.18
CA SER A 27 -29.92 -17.78 28.26
C SER A 27 -29.44 -17.56 26.83
N TRP A 28 -29.73 -18.53 25.96
CA TRP A 28 -29.48 -18.45 24.53
C TRP A 28 -30.54 -19.23 23.78
N THR A 29 -30.72 -18.94 22.48
CA THR A 29 -31.62 -19.65 21.61
C THR A 29 -30.77 -20.51 20.66
N ASP A 30 -31.14 -21.80 20.56
CA ASP A 30 -30.51 -22.70 19.61
C ASP A 30 -31.02 -22.48 18.16
N ASP A 31 -30.40 -23.19 17.19
CA ASP A 31 -30.75 -23.10 15.77
C ASP A 31 -32.19 -23.61 15.47
N GLU A 32 -32.78 -24.39 16.38
CA GLU A 32 -34.15 -24.90 16.30
C GLU A 32 -35.17 -23.92 16.89
N GLY A 33 -34.70 -22.81 17.51
CA GLY A 33 -35.55 -21.78 18.12
C GLY A 33 -35.91 -22.05 19.59
N ASN A 34 -35.30 -23.06 20.24
CA ASN A 34 -35.55 -23.35 21.66
C ASN A 34 -34.65 -22.45 22.54
N VAL A 35 -35.22 -21.95 23.61
CA VAL A 35 -34.48 -21.12 24.59
C VAL A 35 -33.93 -22.02 25.71
N HIS A 36 -32.61 -21.95 25.86
CA HIS A 36 -31.86 -22.67 26.88
C HIS A 36 -31.44 -21.75 28.02
N TYR A 37 -31.41 -22.31 29.23
CA TYR A 37 -30.93 -21.61 30.42
C TYR A 37 -29.90 -22.50 31.14
N SER A 38 -28.72 -21.94 31.46
CA SER A 38 -27.69 -22.65 32.21
C SER A 38 -26.79 -21.69 32.96
N ASP A 39 -26.17 -22.17 34.04
CA ASP A 39 -25.09 -21.50 34.79
C ASP A 39 -23.72 -21.59 34.06
N LYS A 40 -23.62 -22.49 33.07
CA LYS A 40 -22.44 -22.66 32.24
C LYS A 40 -22.85 -22.73 30.77
N VAL A 41 -22.14 -22.00 29.95
CA VAL A 41 -22.35 -21.99 28.51
C VAL A 41 -21.60 -23.18 27.90
N PRO A 42 -22.30 -24.14 27.27
CA PRO A 42 -21.63 -25.25 26.58
C PRO A 42 -20.90 -24.77 25.34
N ALA A 43 -19.93 -25.57 24.88
CA ALA A 43 -19.04 -25.19 23.78
C ALA A 43 -19.77 -25.05 22.43
N ASP A 44 -20.85 -25.82 22.22
CA ASP A 44 -21.70 -25.78 21.05
C ASP A 44 -22.57 -24.51 20.95
N ALA A 45 -22.89 -23.89 22.11
CA ALA A 45 -23.56 -22.60 22.15
C ALA A 45 -22.58 -21.39 22.03
N ALA A 46 -21.30 -21.62 21.71
CA ALA A 46 -20.31 -20.55 21.68
C ALA A 46 -20.61 -19.48 20.61
N GLU A 47 -21.21 -19.86 19.50
CA GLU A 47 -21.53 -18.99 18.35
C GLU A 47 -22.84 -18.21 18.52
N GLN A 48 -23.67 -18.60 19.50
CA GLN A 48 -24.96 -17.95 19.75
C GLN A 48 -24.81 -16.77 20.68
N ASN A 49 -25.65 -15.74 20.52
CA ASN A 49 -25.75 -14.64 21.46
C ASN A 49 -26.37 -15.11 22.78
N LYS A 50 -25.86 -14.63 23.87
CA LYS A 50 -26.28 -15.05 25.23
C LYS A 50 -26.71 -13.85 26.02
N THR A 51 -27.84 -13.95 26.66
CA THR A 51 -28.31 -12.97 27.64
C THR A 51 -27.88 -13.41 29.04
N VAL A 52 -27.20 -12.54 29.76
CA VAL A 52 -26.84 -12.77 31.16
C VAL A 52 -28.01 -12.35 32.04
N LEU A 53 -28.50 -13.26 32.84
CA LEU A 53 -29.56 -13.03 33.78
C LEU A 53 -29.06 -12.99 35.21
N ASN A 54 -29.67 -12.19 36.07
CA ASN A 54 -29.41 -12.22 37.50
C ASN A 54 -30.18 -13.38 38.15
N ASP A 55 -30.04 -13.52 39.47
CA ASP A 55 -30.75 -14.52 40.30
C ASP A 55 -32.28 -14.39 40.27
N GLN A 56 -32.81 -13.24 39.83
CA GLN A 56 -34.25 -12.96 39.66
C GLN A 56 -34.72 -13.23 38.23
N GLY A 57 -33.85 -13.71 37.31
CA GLY A 57 -34.18 -13.98 35.91
C GLY A 57 -34.28 -12.72 35.03
N VAL A 58 -33.77 -11.57 35.53
CA VAL A 58 -33.77 -10.31 34.78
C VAL A 58 -32.49 -10.19 33.98
N ALA A 59 -32.60 -9.77 32.71
CA ALA A 59 -31.48 -9.52 31.84
C ALA A 59 -30.61 -8.36 32.38
N VAL A 60 -29.34 -8.64 32.66
CA VAL A 60 -28.37 -7.67 33.17
C VAL A 60 -27.24 -7.42 32.20
N GLY A 61 -27.17 -8.19 31.11
CA GLY A 61 -26.14 -8.00 30.06
C GLY A 61 -26.37 -8.95 28.89
N GLU A 62 -25.63 -8.73 27.84
CA GLU A 62 -25.60 -9.57 26.67
C GLU A 62 -24.14 -9.92 26.33
N ILE A 63 -23.88 -11.15 25.94
CA ILE A 63 -22.59 -11.63 25.46
C ILE A 63 -22.79 -12.04 24.01
N GLU A 64 -22.13 -11.36 23.11
CA GLU A 64 -22.14 -11.72 21.69
C GLU A 64 -21.49 -13.11 21.52
N GLY A 65 -22.06 -13.92 20.64
CA GLY A 65 -21.52 -15.19 20.20
C GLY A 65 -20.16 -15.01 19.50
N LYS A 66 -19.37 -16.07 19.47
CA LYS A 66 -18.18 -16.05 18.63
C LYS A 66 -18.60 -15.99 17.17
N LYS A 67 -18.00 -15.06 16.45
CA LYS A 67 -18.23 -14.93 15.01
C LYS A 67 -17.82 -16.23 14.31
N THR A 68 -18.63 -16.68 13.37
CA THR A 68 -18.30 -17.80 12.49
C THR A 68 -17.14 -17.43 11.57
N ALA A 69 -16.50 -18.44 10.97
CA ALA A 69 -15.44 -18.19 9.99
C ALA A 69 -15.94 -17.36 8.80
N GLU A 70 -17.17 -17.57 8.37
CA GLU A 70 -17.82 -16.81 7.29
C GLU A 70 -18.07 -15.34 7.69
N GLN A 71 -18.52 -15.09 8.91
CA GLN A 71 -18.72 -13.73 9.43
C GLN A 71 -17.39 -12.97 9.56
N LEU A 72 -16.34 -13.64 10.03
CA LEU A 72 -15.00 -13.05 10.12
C LEU A 72 -14.43 -12.71 8.74
N GLU A 73 -14.64 -13.59 7.76
CA GLU A 73 -14.20 -13.35 6.38
C GLU A 73 -14.99 -12.20 5.74
N GLN A 74 -16.30 -12.15 5.95
CA GLN A 74 -17.12 -11.04 5.45
C GLN A 74 -16.69 -9.71 6.08
N GLU A 75 -16.46 -9.69 7.40
CA GLU A 75 -15.96 -8.50 8.10
C GLU A 75 -14.59 -8.05 7.59
N ARG A 76 -13.70 -9.00 7.28
CA ARG A 76 -12.39 -8.71 6.67
C ARG A 76 -12.56 -8.04 5.30
N ILE A 77 -13.42 -8.60 4.44
CA ILE A 77 -13.73 -8.04 3.12
C ILE A 77 -14.34 -6.64 3.25
N ASP A 78 -15.28 -6.46 4.16
CA ASP A 78 -15.94 -5.16 4.36
C ASP A 78 -14.96 -4.11 4.91
N ASN A 79 -14.07 -4.50 5.83
CA ASN A 79 -13.00 -3.64 6.33
C ASN A 79 -12.02 -3.25 5.23
N GLU A 80 -11.61 -4.20 4.37
CA GLU A 80 -10.73 -3.91 3.23
C GLU A 80 -11.39 -2.93 2.26
N ARG A 81 -12.67 -3.12 1.95
CA ARG A 81 -13.45 -2.18 1.12
C ARG A 81 -13.55 -0.79 1.76
N ALA A 82 -13.83 -0.73 3.06
CA ALA A 82 -13.91 0.54 3.78
C ALA A 82 -12.56 1.29 3.80
N VAL A 83 -11.45 0.57 3.96
CA VAL A 83 -10.11 1.15 3.89
C VAL A 83 -9.81 1.65 2.48
N ALA A 84 -10.08 0.85 1.44
CA ALA A 84 -9.89 1.23 0.05
C ALA A 84 -10.71 2.48 -0.31
N GLN A 85 -11.98 2.55 0.11
CA GLN A 85 -12.82 3.72 -0.10
C GLN A 85 -12.26 4.97 0.59
N LYS A 86 -11.82 4.87 1.84
CA LYS A 86 -11.21 6.00 2.56
C LYS A 86 -9.93 6.50 1.89
N LEU A 87 -9.12 5.59 1.32
CA LEU A 87 -7.92 5.96 0.57
C LEU A 87 -8.28 6.69 -0.73
N GLN A 88 -9.29 6.17 -1.45
CA GLN A 88 -9.81 6.81 -2.66
C GLN A 88 -10.35 8.21 -2.36
N ASP A 89 -11.22 8.35 -1.36
CA ASP A 89 -11.79 9.64 -0.96
C ASP A 89 -10.71 10.66 -0.55
N ARG A 90 -9.61 10.18 0.05
CA ARG A 90 -8.47 11.04 0.39
C ARG A 90 -7.72 11.49 -0.87
N ALA A 91 -7.48 10.56 -1.80
CA ALA A 91 -6.83 10.86 -3.07
C ALA A 91 -7.66 11.86 -3.90
N ASP A 92 -8.98 11.65 -3.98
CA ASP A 92 -9.92 12.53 -4.68
C ASP A 92 -9.91 13.94 -4.11
N ARG A 93 -9.98 14.07 -2.78
CA ARG A 93 -9.88 15.39 -2.13
C ARG A 93 -8.53 16.06 -2.40
N ALA A 94 -7.44 15.30 -2.37
CA ALA A 94 -6.11 15.84 -2.67
C ALA A 94 -6.01 16.30 -4.12
N LEU A 95 -6.55 15.53 -5.07
CA LEU A 95 -6.55 15.85 -6.49
C LEU A 95 -7.29 17.18 -6.75
N VAL A 96 -8.52 17.30 -6.24
CA VAL A 96 -9.35 18.52 -6.41
C VAL A 96 -8.77 19.72 -5.66
N ALA A 97 -8.07 19.52 -4.55
CA ALA A 97 -7.40 20.58 -3.81
C ALA A 97 -6.08 21.03 -4.45
N THR A 98 -5.42 20.15 -5.19
CA THR A 98 -4.12 20.42 -5.81
C THR A 98 -4.26 21.16 -7.13
N TYR A 99 -5.29 20.81 -7.94
CA TYR A 99 -5.46 21.33 -9.29
C TYR A 99 -6.79 22.08 -9.43
N LEU A 100 -6.73 23.20 -10.14
CA LEU A 100 -7.90 24.04 -10.40
C LEU A 100 -8.62 23.62 -11.70
N SER A 101 -7.87 23.09 -12.68
CA SER A 101 -8.39 22.72 -13.99
C SER A 101 -7.65 21.52 -14.61
N VAL A 102 -8.22 20.93 -15.64
CA VAL A 102 -7.60 19.85 -16.45
C VAL A 102 -6.33 20.36 -17.14
N GLU A 103 -6.34 21.60 -17.62
CA GLU A 103 -5.21 22.23 -18.31
C GLU A 103 -4.00 22.35 -17.40
N GLU A 104 -4.22 22.59 -16.10
CA GLU A 104 -3.15 22.64 -15.10
C GLU A 104 -2.52 21.26 -14.90
N ILE A 105 -3.34 20.21 -14.83
CA ILE A 105 -2.84 18.82 -14.72
C ILE A 105 -2.03 18.46 -15.98
N VAL A 106 -2.52 18.81 -17.17
CA VAL A 106 -1.82 18.61 -18.46
C VAL A 106 -0.47 19.33 -18.46
N MET A 107 -0.45 20.60 -18.04
CA MET A 107 0.79 21.38 -17.97
C MET A 107 1.82 20.74 -17.03
N HIS A 108 1.41 20.24 -15.88
CA HIS A 108 2.28 19.54 -14.95
C HIS A 108 2.80 18.21 -15.50
N ARG A 109 1.94 17.45 -16.20
CA ARG A 109 2.33 16.24 -16.92
C ARG A 109 3.41 16.56 -17.95
N ASP A 110 3.15 17.50 -18.85
CA ASP A 110 4.02 17.83 -19.97
C ASP A 110 5.39 18.31 -19.51
N ARG A 111 5.44 19.11 -18.44
CA ARG A 111 6.71 19.53 -17.83
C ARG A 111 7.52 18.35 -17.29
N ARG A 112 6.88 17.33 -16.69
CA ARG A 112 7.58 16.13 -16.22
C ARG A 112 8.03 15.23 -17.36
N VAL A 113 7.20 15.07 -18.38
CA VAL A 113 7.54 14.34 -19.61
C VAL A 113 8.75 14.97 -20.29
N GLU A 114 8.77 16.30 -20.45
CA GLU A 114 9.89 17.03 -21.03
C GLU A 114 11.22 16.79 -20.31
N LEU A 115 11.18 16.67 -18.97
CA LEU A 115 12.36 16.36 -18.17
C LEU A 115 12.94 14.98 -18.53
N PHE A 116 12.11 13.94 -18.58
CA PHE A 116 12.58 12.59 -18.96
C PHE A 116 13.06 12.55 -20.41
N GLN A 117 12.36 13.20 -21.34
CA GLN A 117 12.79 13.32 -22.72
C GLN A 117 14.12 14.05 -22.87
N ALA A 118 14.36 15.10 -22.08
CA ALA A 118 15.64 15.79 -22.08
C ALA A 118 16.79 14.87 -21.59
N GLN A 119 16.55 14.10 -20.53
CA GLN A 119 17.52 13.11 -20.04
C GLN A 119 17.78 12.01 -21.06
N ALA A 120 16.73 11.51 -21.73
CA ALA A 120 16.85 10.52 -22.80
C ALA A 120 17.70 11.05 -23.95
N ARG A 121 17.41 12.25 -24.47
CA ARG A 121 18.17 12.87 -25.56
C ARG A 121 19.67 13.04 -25.24
N VAL A 122 19.98 13.48 -24.02
CA VAL A 122 21.39 13.58 -23.57
C VAL A 122 22.07 12.21 -23.53
N THR A 123 21.36 11.20 -23.01
CA THR A 123 21.87 9.83 -22.93
C THR A 123 22.09 9.21 -24.31
N GLU A 124 21.17 9.42 -25.25
CA GLU A 124 21.31 8.99 -26.65
C GLU A 124 22.52 9.61 -27.34
N LEU A 125 22.72 10.92 -27.14
CA LEU A 125 23.89 11.60 -27.67
C LEU A 125 25.21 11.02 -27.11
N TYR A 126 25.23 10.73 -25.81
CA TYR A 126 26.37 10.11 -25.17
C TYR A 126 26.59 8.68 -25.67
N LEU A 127 25.56 7.88 -25.80
CA LEU A 127 25.63 6.54 -26.40
C LEU A 127 26.19 6.58 -27.83
N LYS A 128 25.74 7.54 -28.64
CA LYS A 128 26.30 7.72 -30.00
C LYS A 128 27.81 7.97 -29.99
N ASN A 129 28.32 8.72 -29.02
CA ASN A 129 29.75 8.95 -28.89
C ASN A 129 30.49 7.69 -28.39
N LEU A 130 29.94 6.96 -27.44
CA LEU A 130 30.49 5.71 -26.96
C LEU A 130 30.55 4.63 -28.06
N HIS A 131 29.53 4.52 -28.90
CA HIS A 131 29.54 3.59 -30.04
C HIS A 131 30.67 3.93 -31.03
N ARG A 132 30.86 5.23 -31.36
CA ARG A 132 31.98 5.63 -32.19
C ARG A 132 33.35 5.28 -31.58
N ARG A 133 33.50 5.49 -30.23
CA ARG A 133 34.73 5.07 -29.53
C ARG A 133 34.90 3.56 -29.63
N LEU A 134 33.85 2.79 -29.37
CA LEU A 134 33.89 1.32 -29.44
C LEU A 134 34.29 0.83 -30.84
N ASP A 135 33.76 1.45 -31.90
CA ASP A 135 34.09 1.10 -33.28
C ASP A 135 35.58 1.40 -33.58
N GLY A 136 36.12 2.52 -33.08
CA GLY A 136 37.53 2.83 -33.14
C GLY A 136 38.41 1.78 -32.46
N LEU A 137 38.06 1.45 -31.19
CA LEU A 137 38.77 0.44 -30.40
C LEU A 137 38.69 -0.96 -31.07
N ARG A 138 37.55 -1.35 -31.64
CA ARG A 138 37.41 -2.61 -32.38
C ARG A 138 38.30 -2.65 -33.61
N LYS A 139 38.37 -1.54 -34.35
CA LYS A 139 39.27 -1.44 -35.52
C LYS A 139 40.72 -1.53 -35.14
N GLU A 140 41.11 -1.00 -33.98
CA GLU A 140 42.47 -1.13 -33.46
C GLU A 140 42.73 -2.57 -33.01
N ALA A 141 41.84 -3.15 -32.22
CA ALA A 141 41.94 -4.51 -31.71
C ALA A 141 41.96 -5.58 -32.81
N SER A 142 41.40 -5.31 -34.01
CA SER A 142 41.41 -6.27 -35.12
C SER A 142 42.79 -6.66 -35.64
N ARG A 143 43.85 -5.95 -35.23
CA ARG A 143 45.27 -6.24 -35.54
C ARG A 143 45.88 -7.24 -34.58
N PHE A 144 45.21 -7.60 -33.51
CA PHE A 144 45.73 -8.38 -32.38
C PHE A 144 44.87 -9.61 -32.10
N GLN A 145 45.48 -10.67 -31.56
CA GLN A 145 44.75 -11.80 -31.03
C GLN A 145 44.01 -11.41 -29.74
N PRO A 146 42.77 -11.86 -29.49
CA PRO A 146 42.00 -12.84 -30.28
C PRO A 146 41.11 -12.21 -31.39
N TYR A 147 41.24 -10.93 -31.70
CA TYR A 147 40.36 -10.22 -32.62
C TYR A 147 40.81 -10.26 -34.09
N SER A 148 42.07 -10.69 -34.34
CA SER A 148 42.65 -10.82 -35.67
C SER A 148 42.39 -12.21 -36.26
N ASP A 149 42.11 -12.26 -37.57
CA ASP A 149 42.04 -13.51 -38.33
C ASP A 149 43.41 -14.11 -38.62
N ASP A 150 44.50 -13.33 -38.46
CA ASP A 150 45.89 -13.81 -38.59
C ASP A 150 46.32 -14.47 -37.27
N THR A 151 46.55 -15.79 -37.31
CA THR A 151 46.97 -16.57 -36.17
C THR A 151 48.39 -16.19 -35.66
N SER A 152 49.18 -15.49 -36.48
CA SER A 152 50.53 -15.00 -36.12
C SER A 152 50.53 -13.59 -35.52
N ALA A 153 49.34 -12.94 -35.46
CA ALA A 153 49.24 -11.60 -34.89
C ALA A 153 49.61 -11.61 -33.39
N PRO A 154 50.21 -10.53 -32.89
CA PRO A 154 50.55 -10.44 -31.47
C PRO A 154 49.28 -10.41 -30.60
N MET A 155 49.42 -10.74 -29.32
CA MET A 155 48.36 -10.61 -28.35
C MET A 155 48.00 -9.14 -28.15
N ILE A 156 46.73 -8.87 -27.89
CA ILE A 156 46.20 -7.53 -27.58
C ILE A 156 46.86 -6.99 -26.32
N GLU A 157 47.20 -5.71 -26.33
CA GLU A 157 47.71 -5.03 -25.15
C GLU A 157 46.64 -4.92 -24.08
N PRO A 158 47.01 -5.11 -22.77
CA PRO A 158 46.05 -5.08 -21.66
C PRO A 158 45.20 -3.79 -21.65
N ASP A 159 45.83 -2.64 -21.84
CA ASP A 159 45.14 -1.33 -21.82
C ASP A 159 44.03 -1.24 -22.91
N LEU A 160 44.31 -1.75 -24.12
CA LEU A 160 43.34 -1.77 -25.20
C LEU A 160 42.18 -2.76 -24.91
N ALA A 161 42.50 -3.90 -24.29
CA ALA A 161 41.50 -4.88 -23.88
C ALA A 161 40.57 -4.30 -22.78
N ASP A 162 41.16 -3.60 -21.81
CA ASP A 162 40.45 -2.95 -20.72
C ASP A 162 39.57 -1.80 -21.26
N ASP A 163 40.08 -0.96 -22.15
CA ASP A 163 39.33 0.11 -22.82
C ASP A 163 38.11 -0.42 -23.59
N LEU A 164 38.25 -1.54 -24.30
CA LEU A 164 37.17 -2.23 -25.00
C LEU A 164 36.12 -2.70 -24.02
N GLN A 165 36.51 -3.34 -22.93
CA GLN A 165 35.60 -3.87 -21.92
C GLN A 165 34.87 -2.75 -21.18
N GLU A 166 35.61 -1.73 -20.71
CA GLU A 166 35.03 -0.58 -20.02
C GLU A 166 33.99 0.18 -20.89
N THR A 167 34.37 0.37 -22.19
CA THR A 167 33.45 1.04 -23.13
C THR A 167 32.16 0.25 -23.33
N LYS A 168 32.24 -1.09 -23.48
CA LYS A 168 31.05 -1.97 -23.58
C LYS A 168 30.19 -1.90 -22.33
N GLU A 169 30.80 -1.96 -21.16
CA GLU A 169 30.08 -1.90 -19.89
C GLU A 169 29.40 -0.54 -19.68
N THR A 170 30.05 0.53 -20.07
CA THR A 170 29.52 1.88 -20.03
C THR A 170 28.32 2.03 -20.97
N ILE A 171 28.43 1.52 -22.21
CA ILE A 171 27.30 1.47 -23.15
C ILE A 171 26.11 0.71 -22.52
N ALA A 172 26.35 -0.50 -21.98
CA ALA A 172 25.31 -1.31 -21.38
C ALA A 172 24.61 -0.58 -20.21
N ARG A 173 25.36 0.17 -19.41
CA ARG A 173 24.84 0.99 -18.31
C ARG A 173 23.94 2.12 -18.83
N HIS A 174 24.39 2.85 -19.85
CA HIS A 174 23.61 3.95 -20.42
C HIS A 174 22.37 3.48 -21.21
N VAL A 175 22.42 2.32 -21.85
CA VAL A 175 21.25 1.69 -22.47
C VAL A 175 20.18 1.39 -21.40
N ARG A 176 20.57 0.83 -20.27
CA ARG A 176 19.61 0.60 -19.16
C ARG A 176 19.04 1.90 -18.61
N ASN A 177 19.84 2.95 -18.52
CA ASN A 177 19.35 4.26 -18.08
C ASN A 177 18.34 4.86 -19.08
N LEU A 178 18.61 4.73 -20.38
CA LEU A 178 17.68 5.17 -21.42
C LEU A 178 16.34 4.44 -21.31
N GLN A 179 16.37 3.11 -21.21
CA GLN A 179 15.17 2.31 -21.02
C GLN A 179 14.39 2.71 -19.75
N LYS A 180 15.11 3.06 -18.68
CA LYS A 180 14.50 3.56 -17.46
C LYS A 180 13.78 4.90 -17.69
N TYR A 181 14.41 5.87 -18.36
CA TYR A 181 13.77 7.16 -18.65
C TYR A 181 12.53 7.02 -19.50
N GLU A 182 12.54 6.14 -20.51
CA GLU A 182 11.38 5.82 -21.34
C GLU A 182 10.26 5.13 -20.53
N SER A 183 10.62 4.29 -19.56
CA SER A 183 9.64 3.66 -18.66
C SER A 183 9.03 4.67 -17.71
N ASP A 184 9.86 5.51 -17.08
CA ASP A 184 9.44 6.55 -16.16
C ASP A 184 8.53 7.58 -16.88
N GLU A 185 8.84 7.91 -18.14
CA GLU A 185 7.99 8.78 -18.98
C GLU A 185 6.60 8.17 -19.19
N ARG A 186 6.51 6.89 -19.60
CA ARG A 186 5.23 6.21 -19.79
C ARG A 186 4.41 6.15 -18.50
N GLU A 187 5.05 5.82 -17.38
CA GLU A 187 4.39 5.77 -16.07
C GLU A 187 3.82 7.13 -15.66
N ILE A 188 4.57 8.19 -15.88
CA ILE A 188 4.10 9.56 -15.61
C ILE A 188 2.91 9.92 -16.50
N ILE A 189 2.96 9.64 -17.79
CA ILE A 189 1.86 9.90 -18.71
C ILE A 189 0.59 9.16 -18.26
N GLU A 190 0.71 7.87 -17.97
CA GLU A 190 -0.42 7.04 -17.52
C GLU A 190 -1.03 7.57 -16.22
N ARG A 191 -0.18 7.88 -15.23
CA ARG A 191 -0.64 8.41 -13.95
C ARG A 191 -1.41 9.72 -14.11
N PHE A 192 -0.86 10.68 -14.86
CA PHE A 192 -1.53 11.95 -15.07
C PHE A 192 -2.79 11.82 -15.92
N ASN A 193 -2.84 10.88 -16.87
CA ASN A 193 -4.06 10.62 -17.64
C ASN A 193 -5.17 10.05 -16.74
N ASN A 194 -4.83 9.18 -15.77
CA ASN A 194 -5.76 8.68 -14.77
C ASN A 194 -6.24 9.82 -13.85
N ASP A 195 -5.33 10.71 -13.42
CA ASP A 195 -5.66 11.89 -12.63
C ASP A 195 -6.62 12.83 -13.41
N ILE A 196 -6.38 13.05 -14.70
CA ILE A 196 -7.26 13.86 -15.58
C ILE A 196 -8.65 13.23 -15.70
N ALA A 197 -8.72 11.92 -15.97
CA ALA A 197 -9.99 11.22 -16.07
C ALA A 197 -10.77 11.31 -14.74
N ARG A 198 -10.09 11.08 -13.62
CA ARG A 198 -10.71 11.17 -12.30
C ARG A 198 -11.16 12.59 -11.94
N PHE A 199 -10.34 13.58 -12.24
CA PHE A 199 -10.67 14.99 -12.01
C PHE A 199 -11.92 15.43 -12.79
N ARG A 200 -12.06 14.99 -14.05
CA ARG A 200 -13.26 15.26 -14.86
C ARG A 200 -14.52 14.71 -14.20
N ILE A 201 -14.48 13.45 -13.74
CA ILE A 201 -15.60 12.83 -13.01
C ILE A 201 -15.94 13.62 -11.74
N LEU A 202 -14.94 13.98 -10.94
CA LEU A 202 -15.14 14.70 -9.67
C LEU A 202 -15.68 16.11 -9.85
N LYS A 203 -15.44 16.73 -11.00
CA LYS A 203 -15.89 18.08 -11.35
C LYS A 203 -17.10 18.10 -12.29
N ASP A 204 -17.72 16.95 -12.57
CA ASP A 204 -18.86 16.79 -13.48
C ASP A 204 -18.59 17.41 -14.88
N LEU A 205 -17.33 17.31 -15.37
CA LEU A 205 -16.91 17.89 -16.62
C LEU A 205 -17.20 16.98 -17.84
N ASP A 206 -17.72 15.78 -17.63
CA ASP A 206 -18.03 14.79 -18.66
C ASP A 206 -19.52 14.81 -19.09
N GLU A 207 -20.34 15.74 -18.59
CA GLU A 207 -21.68 15.95 -19.17
C GLU A 207 -21.53 16.60 -20.56
N PRO A 208 -22.02 15.96 -21.64
CA PRO A 208 -22.11 16.64 -22.93
C PRO A 208 -23.06 17.83 -22.80
N GLU A 209 -22.61 18.97 -23.29
CA GLU A 209 -23.32 20.24 -23.44
C GLU A 209 -24.78 20.05 -23.87
N LYS A 210 -25.70 19.82 -22.91
CA LYS A 210 -27.16 19.83 -23.14
C LYS A 210 -27.68 21.25 -23.01
N THR A 211 -27.08 22.21 -23.71
CA THR A 211 -27.61 23.56 -23.66
C THR A 211 -27.37 24.33 -24.97
N ALA A 212 -28.01 23.88 -26.05
CA ALA A 212 -28.21 24.78 -27.20
C ALA A 212 -29.42 24.37 -28.06
N ALA A 213 -30.50 23.85 -27.46
CA ALA A 213 -31.68 23.48 -28.26
C ALA A 213 -33.03 23.97 -27.70
N SER A 214 -33.04 25.02 -26.85
CA SER A 214 -34.30 25.57 -26.34
C SER A 214 -34.39 27.12 -26.38
N ALA A 215 -33.66 27.76 -27.30
CA ALA A 215 -33.84 29.19 -27.59
C ALA A 215 -34.08 29.40 -29.09
N GLY A 216 -35.23 28.91 -29.57
CA GLY A 216 -35.61 29.05 -30.95
C GLY A 216 -37.01 28.51 -31.26
N SER A 217 -38.03 29.09 -30.58
CA SER A 217 -39.43 29.04 -31.07
C SER A 217 -40.19 30.23 -30.51
#